data_4534a3e46a68707d9b411c2c0b348aa3
#
_entry.id   4534a3e46a68707d9b411c2c0b348aa3
#
_cell.length_a   1.000
_cell.length_b   1.000
_cell.length_c   1.000
_cell.angle_alpha   90.00
_cell.angle_beta   90.00
_cell.angle_gamma   90.00
#
_symmetry.space_group_name_H-M   'P 1'
#
loop_
_entity.id
_entity.type
_entity.pdbx_description
1 polymer ?
#
loop_
_entity_poly.entity_id
_entity_poly.type
_entity_poly.pdbx_seq_one_letter_code
_entity_poly.pdbx_strand_id
1 'polypeptide(L)'
;AAAGQAYTALATVEELLKSWDQGGPAVLRAGGMSVRDLKRTATALDVTEQVAAFWLELAYGAGLLASDGEADERYAPTPAYDDWLDLPPAERWARLATSWLVGTRTSGLVGGQDAKGRALSALGPDLDRGAAPEVRRRVLTLQATLPPGVAADPETLLARLRWERPLRGTTAGAGAPDQGAGTATGGRGGPSGTGHGGAYGTGAG
;
A
#
# COMPACT_ATOMS: atom_id res chain seq x y z
N ALA A 1 17.84 22.96 -2.80
CA ALA A 1 16.84 22.16 -2.07
C ALA A 1 16.78 20.71 -2.60
N ALA A 2 16.54 20.42 -3.90
CA ALA A 2 16.38 19.05 -4.41
C ALA A 2 17.61 18.15 -4.21
N ALA A 3 18.82 18.64 -4.53
CA ALA A 3 20.06 17.89 -4.31
C ALA A 3 20.27 17.53 -2.84
N GLY A 4 19.95 18.45 -1.91
CA GLY A 4 20.02 18.18 -0.47
C GLY A 4 19.09 17.04 -0.06
N GLN A 5 17.84 17.01 -0.58
CA GLN A 5 16.91 15.93 -0.31
C GLN A 5 17.38 14.58 -0.86
N ALA A 6 18.00 14.57 -2.06
CA ALA A 6 18.58 13.36 -2.62
C ALA A 6 19.73 12.82 -1.72
N TYR A 7 20.60 13.70 -1.23
CA TYR A 7 21.65 13.29 -0.29
C TYR A 7 21.08 12.77 1.03
N THR A 8 20.07 13.43 1.59
CA THR A 8 19.39 12.94 2.79
C THR A 8 18.80 11.55 2.56
N ALA A 9 18.16 11.32 1.42
CA ALA A 9 17.59 10.01 1.08
C ALA A 9 18.66 8.91 1.00
N LEU A 10 19.80 9.19 0.36
CA LEU A 10 20.93 8.26 0.29
C LEU A 10 21.48 7.94 1.69
N ALA A 11 21.74 8.97 2.49
CA ALA A 11 22.25 8.80 3.86
C ALA A 11 21.29 7.99 4.73
N THR A 12 19.98 8.24 4.63
CA THR A 12 18.97 7.50 5.41
C THR A 12 18.92 6.02 5.02
N VAL A 13 18.98 5.69 3.73
CA VAL A 13 19.02 4.29 3.28
C VAL A 13 20.30 3.60 3.71
N GLU A 14 21.47 4.29 3.60
CA GLU A 14 22.75 3.77 4.08
C GLU A 14 22.73 3.50 5.58
N GLU A 15 22.24 4.44 6.39
CA GLU A 15 22.16 4.31 7.85
C GLU A 15 21.24 3.16 8.25
N LEU A 16 20.06 3.06 7.62
CA LEU A 16 19.12 1.97 7.82
C LEU A 16 19.78 0.62 7.58
N LEU A 17 20.36 0.41 6.40
CA LEU A 17 20.91 -0.89 6.00
C LEU A 17 22.19 -1.23 6.80
N LYS A 18 23.05 -0.25 7.07
CA LYS A 18 24.21 -0.44 7.94
C LYS A 18 23.82 -0.86 9.35
N SER A 19 22.71 -0.35 9.89
CA SER A 19 22.22 -0.75 11.21
C SER A 19 21.77 -2.22 11.27
N TRP A 20 21.55 -2.86 10.11
CA TRP A 20 21.10 -4.25 9.97
C TRP A 20 22.17 -5.19 9.41
N ASP A 21 23.38 -4.74 9.26
CA ASP A 21 24.52 -5.53 8.74
C ASP A 21 24.78 -6.82 9.54
N GLN A 22 24.56 -6.79 10.85
CA GLN A 22 24.69 -7.96 11.73
C GLN A 22 23.36 -8.69 11.98
N GLY A 23 22.37 -8.52 11.10
CA GLY A 23 21.04 -9.06 11.19
C GLY A 23 20.01 -8.05 11.69
N GLY A 24 19.02 -7.81 10.88
CA GLY A 24 17.88 -6.94 11.18
C GLY A 24 16.77 -7.63 11.98
N PRO A 25 15.57 -7.07 11.94
CA PRO A 25 14.39 -7.63 12.59
C PRO A 25 14.02 -9.01 12.02
N ALA A 26 13.42 -9.84 12.87
CA ALA A 26 12.89 -11.12 12.45
C ALA A 26 11.71 -10.93 11.46
N VAL A 27 11.64 -11.80 10.48
CA VAL A 27 10.50 -11.88 9.56
C VAL A 27 9.33 -12.54 10.31
N LEU A 28 8.16 -11.92 10.27
CA LEU A 28 6.96 -12.49 10.86
C LEU A 28 6.52 -13.73 10.06
N ARG A 29 5.93 -14.71 10.72
CA ARG A 29 5.40 -15.92 10.08
C ARG A 29 4.42 -15.65 8.93
N ALA A 30 3.69 -14.53 8.98
CA ALA A 30 2.81 -14.05 7.92
C ALA A 30 3.51 -13.16 6.88
N GLY A 31 4.82 -13.01 6.98
CA GLY A 31 5.61 -12.02 6.23
C GLY A 31 5.61 -10.64 6.88
N GLY A 32 6.61 -9.84 6.53
CA GLY A 32 6.76 -8.49 7.06
C GLY A 32 7.46 -8.43 8.42
N MET A 33 7.57 -7.22 8.96
CA MET A 33 8.18 -6.95 10.26
C MET A 33 7.16 -6.57 11.32
N SER A 34 7.50 -6.73 12.59
CA SER A 34 6.61 -6.35 13.69
C SER A 34 6.45 -4.84 13.82
N VAL A 35 5.29 -4.38 14.34
CA VAL A 35 5.06 -2.96 14.66
C VAL A 35 6.12 -2.44 15.64
N ARG A 36 6.56 -3.29 16.58
CA ARG A 36 7.60 -2.94 17.55
C ARG A 36 8.93 -2.66 16.86
N ASP A 37 9.29 -3.47 15.87
CA ASP A 37 10.55 -3.29 15.16
C ASP A 37 10.49 -2.10 14.20
N LEU A 38 9.34 -1.86 13.55
CA LEU A 38 9.10 -0.64 12.77
C LEU A 38 9.28 0.60 13.64
N LYS A 39 8.68 0.63 14.83
CA LYS A 39 8.84 1.74 15.79
C LYS A 39 10.29 1.93 16.23
N ARG A 40 11.02 0.83 16.47
CA ARG A 40 12.44 0.89 16.84
C ARG A 40 13.26 1.47 15.68
N THR A 41 13.01 1.05 14.45
CA THR A 41 13.66 1.58 13.25
C THR A 41 13.34 3.06 13.07
N ALA A 42 12.09 3.47 13.24
CA ALA A 42 11.68 4.87 13.18
C ALA A 42 12.42 5.75 14.20
N THR A 43 12.54 5.24 15.43
CA THR A 43 13.29 5.92 16.51
C THR A 43 14.78 6.02 16.17
N ALA A 44 15.39 4.96 15.65
CA ALA A 44 16.80 4.95 15.27
C ALA A 44 17.13 5.93 14.14
N LEU A 45 16.19 6.12 13.19
CA LEU A 45 16.32 7.06 12.07
C LEU A 45 15.81 8.48 12.40
N ASP A 46 15.30 8.71 13.60
CA ASP A 46 14.70 9.99 14.03
C ASP A 46 13.58 10.46 13.07
N VAL A 47 12.70 9.53 12.66
CA VAL A 47 11.59 9.80 11.76
C VAL A 47 10.27 9.18 12.29
N THR A 48 9.15 9.52 11.65
CA THR A 48 7.87 8.85 11.94
C THR A 48 7.85 7.41 11.42
N GLU A 49 6.96 6.57 11.98
CA GLU A 49 6.78 5.18 11.53
C GLU A 49 6.40 5.09 10.05
N GLN A 50 5.59 6.04 9.54
CA GLN A 50 5.25 6.12 8.12
C GLN A 50 6.46 6.40 7.23
N VAL A 51 7.33 7.30 7.67
CA VAL A 51 8.56 7.63 6.93
C VAL A 51 9.55 6.48 7.00
N ALA A 52 9.70 5.81 8.16
CA ALA A 52 10.51 4.61 8.28
C ALA A 52 9.98 3.48 7.36
N ALA A 53 8.67 3.26 7.34
CA ALA A 53 8.04 2.31 6.42
C ALA A 53 8.33 2.66 4.94
N PHE A 54 8.33 3.94 4.59
CA PHE A 54 8.70 4.38 3.24
C PHE A 54 10.14 3.99 2.87
N TRP A 55 11.10 4.24 3.74
CA TRP A 55 12.50 3.90 3.48
C TRP A 55 12.75 2.39 3.41
N LEU A 56 12.08 1.63 4.27
CA LEU A 56 12.11 0.16 4.25
C LEU A 56 11.57 -0.39 2.94
N GLU A 57 10.39 0.04 2.54
CA GLU A 57 9.75 -0.38 1.29
C GLU A 57 10.55 0.03 0.05
N LEU A 58 11.21 1.20 0.10
CA LEU A 58 12.06 1.67 -0.97
C LEU A 58 13.33 0.81 -1.09
N ALA A 59 14.01 0.54 0.03
CA ALA A 59 15.20 -0.31 0.05
C ALA A 59 14.88 -1.74 -0.41
N TYR A 60 13.76 -2.31 0.05
CA TYR A 60 13.26 -3.62 -0.35
C TYR A 60 12.91 -3.65 -1.86
N GLY A 61 12.17 -2.67 -2.34
CA GLY A 61 11.81 -2.55 -3.76
C GLY A 61 13.00 -2.31 -4.68
N ALA A 62 14.07 -1.68 -4.19
CA ALA A 62 15.34 -1.51 -4.91
C ALA A 62 16.24 -2.76 -4.89
N GLY A 63 15.83 -3.81 -4.16
CA GLY A 63 16.59 -5.04 -4.01
C GLY A 63 17.81 -4.92 -3.09
N LEU A 64 17.89 -3.86 -2.28
CA LEU A 64 19.00 -3.63 -1.35
C LEU A 64 18.77 -4.32 0.00
N LEU A 65 17.54 -4.75 0.26
CA LEU A 65 17.08 -5.39 1.48
C LEU A 65 16.23 -6.61 1.13
N ALA A 66 16.44 -7.72 1.81
CA ALA A 66 15.65 -8.93 1.67
C ALA A 66 15.63 -9.74 2.97
N SER A 67 14.81 -10.80 3.04
CA SER A 67 14.96 -11.88 4.01
C SER A 67 16.23 -12.68 3.69
N ASP A 68 16.97 -13.09 4.71
CA ASP A 68 18.19 -13.91 4.58
C ASP A 68 17.92 -15.37 4.19
N GLY A 69 16.66 -15.83 4.31
CA GLY A 69 16.26 -17.19 3.95
C GLY A 69 16.71 -18.28 4.94
N GLU A 70 17.23 -17.90 6.09
CA GLU A 70 17.62 -18.83 7.15
C GLU A 70 16.40 -19.39 7.92
N ALA A 71 16.60 -20.40 8.77
CA ALA A 71 15.55 -21.03 9.55
C ALA A 71 14.84 -20.03 10.49
N ASP A 72 15.59 -19.11 11.08
CA ASP A 72 15.11 -17.97 11.85
C ASP A 72 15.25 -16.70 10.99
N GLU A 73 14.44 -16.60 9.95
CA GLU A 73 14.51 -15.52 8.95
C GLU A 73 14.61 -14.12 9.55
N ARG A 74 15.59 -13.36 9.07
CA ARG A 74 15.77 -11.95 9.40
C ARG A 74 15.90 -11.12 8.14
N TYR A 75 15.53 -9.86 8.25
CA TYR A 75 15.85 -8.90 7.19
C TYR A 75 17.32 -8.52 7.27
N ALA A 76 17.98 -8.51 6.12
CA ALA A 76 19.39 -8.15 5.99
C ALA A 76 19.65 -7.40 4.68
N PRO A 77 20.74 -6.59 4.61
CA PRO A 77 21.23 -6.07 3.35
C PRO A 77 21.57 -7.22 2.39
N THR A 78 21.33 -6.99 1.12
CA THR A 78 21.67 -7.96 0.05
C THR A 78 23.05 -7.65 -0.54
N PRO A 79 23.70 -8.58 -1.28
CA PRO A 79 24.91 -8.26 -2.04
C PRO A 79 24.74 -7.07 -3.00
N ALA A 80 23.53 -6.83 -3.50
CA ALA A 80 23.25 -5.67 -4.33
C ALA A 80 23.35 -4.32 -3.57
N TYR A 81 23.33 -4.33 -2.24
CA TYR A 81 23.62 -3.16 -1.43
C TYR A 81 25.10 -2.77 -1.50
N ASP A 82 26.02 -3.75 -1.46
CA ASP A 82 27.46 -3.50 -1.60
C ASP A 82 27.77 -2.91 -2.97
N ASP A 83 27.21 -3.50 -4.04
CA ASP A 83 27.33 -2.97 -5.40
C ASP A 83 26.76 -1.54 -5.51
N TRP A 84 25.67 -1.24 -4.79
CA TRP A 84 25.06 0.08 -4.78
C TRP A 84 25.92 1.11 -4.05
N LEU A 85 26.62 0.72 -2.98
CA LEU A 85 27.55 1.60 -2.26
C LEU A 85 28.74 2.03 -3.12
N ASP A 86 29.19 1.18 -4.03
CA ASP A 86 30.29 1.45 -4.95
C ASP A 86 29.93 2.43 -6.07
N LEU A 87 28.63 2.68 -6.30
CA LEU A 87 28.16 3.61 -7.32
C LEU A 87 28.36 5.08 -6.90
N PRO A 88 28.57 5.99 -7.87
CA PRO A 88 28.51 7.43 -7.64
C PRO A 88 27.15 7.84 -7.04
N PRO A 89 27.08 8.89 -6.19
CA PRO A 89 25.83 9.32 -5.55
C PRO A 89 24.66 9.56 -6.51
N ALA A 90 24.93 10.09 -7.70
CA ALA A 90 23.89 10.32 -8.71
C ALA A 90 23.27 9.02 -9.21
N GLU A 91 24.07 7.97 -9.39
CA GLU A 91 23.61 6.65 -9.84
C GLU A 91 22.86 5.93 -8.72
N ARG A 92 23.36 6.02 -7.48
CA ARG A 92 22.66 5.53 -6.28
C ARG A 92 21.27 6.13 -6.15
N TRP A 93 21.19 7.45 -6.30
CA TRP A 93 19.90 8.15 -6.31
C TRP A 93 19.00 7.69 -7.47
N ALA A 94 19.54 7.63 -8.68
CA ALA A 94 18.77 7.21 -9.86
C ALA A 94 18.19 5.80 -9.67
N ARG A 95 18.93 4.87 -9.07
CA ARG A 95 18.45 3.51 -8.78
C ARG A 95 17.26 3.52 -7.81
N LEU A 96 17.35 4.27 -6.70
CA LEU A 96 16.25 4.41 -5.74
C LEU A 96 15.02 5.08 -6.38
N ALA A 97 15.22 6.18 -7.08
CA ALA A 97 14.14 6.94 -7.72
C ALA A 97 13.42 6.11 -8.80
N THR A 98 14.18 5.38 -9.62
CA THR A 98 13.61 4.47 -10.63
C THR A 98 12.81 3.36 -9.97
N SER A 99 13.37 2.71 -8.95
CA SER A 99 12.69 1.64 -8.21
C SER A 99 11.37 2.13 -7.61
N TRP A 100 11.38 3.32 -6.99
CA TRP A 100 10.16 3.94 -6.48
C TRP A 100 9.14 4.21 -7.61
N LEU A 101 9.59 4.76 -8.74
CA LEU A 101 8.70 5.18 -9.82
C LEU A 101 7.95 4.00 -10.46
N VAL A 102 8.63 2.86 -10.63
CA VAL A 102 8.06 1.66 -11.27
C VAL A 102 7.45 0.67 -10.28
N GLY A 103 7.80 0.76 -8.99
CA GLY A 103 7.39 -0.16 -7.96
C GLY A 103 5.89 -0.10 -7.66
N THR A 104 5.28 -1.26 -7.39
CA THR A 104 3.87 -1.38 -7.04
C THR A 104 3.63 -1.26 -5.54
N ARG A 105 4.67 -1.47 -4.73
CA ARG A 105 4.57 -1.41 -3.27
C ARG A 105 4.22 0.00 -2.78
N THR A 106 3.29 0.06 -1.84
CA THR A 106 2.68 1.31 -1.35
C THR A 106 2.84 1.40 0.16
N SER A 107 3.93 2.00 0.60
CA SER A 107 4.28 2.18 2.03
C SER A 107 3.21 2.91 2.85
N GLY A 108 2.42 3.79 2.24
CA GLY A 108 1.32 4.50 2.89
C GLY A 108 0.18 3.60 3.39
N LEU A 109 0.20 2.31 3.05
CA LEU A 109 -0.77 1.33 3.57
C LEU A 109 -0.32 0.68 4.88
N VAL A 110 0.94 0.81 5.24
CA VAL A 110 1.49 0.24 6.48
C VAL A 110 0.79 0.85 7.69
N GLY A 111 0.39 -0.01 8.63
CA GLY A 111 -0.41 0.37 9.79
C GLY A 111 -1.92 0.39 9.56
N GLY A 112 -2.37 0.28 8.29
CA GLY A 112 -3.77 0.05 7.94
C GLY A 112 -4.19 -1.40 8.08
N GLN A 113 -5.35 -1.74 7.52
CA GLN A 113 -5.90 -3.09 7.51
C GLN A 113 -6.24 -3.54 6.09
N ASP A 114 -6.13 -4.85 5.84
CA ASP A 114 -6.62 -5.47 4.62
C ASP A 114 -8.16 -5.64 4.66
N ALA A 115 -8.73 -6.17 3.57
CA ALA A 115 -10.17 -6.43 3.47
C ALA A 115 -10.71 -7.45 4.51
N LYS A 116 -9.82 -8.19 5.17
CA LYS A 116 -10.15 -9.17 6.23
C LYS A 116 -9.88 -8.62 7.64
N GLY A 117 -9.55 -7.32 7.77
CA GLY A 117 -9.23 -6.67 9.05
C GLY A 117 -7.85 -7.01 9.62
N ARG A 118 -6.96 -7.63 8.85
CA ARG A 118 -5.59 -7.93 9.28
C ARG A 118 -4.70 -6.72 9.08
N ALA A 119 -3.83 -6.45 10.05
CA ALA A 119 -2.88 -5.34 9.97
C ALA A 119 -1.91 -5.52 8.78
N LEU A 120 -1.69 -4.46 8.03
CA LEU A 120 -0.70 -4.38 6.96
C LEU A 120 0.64 -3.95 7.57
N SER A 121 1.60 -4.85 7.61
CA SER A 121 2.94 -4.62 8.16
C SER A 121 3.93 -4.16 7.10
N ALA A 122 4.93 -3.38 7.50
CA ALA A 122 6.05 -3.04 6.61
C ALA A 122 6.75 -4.32 6.16
N LEU A 123 7.22 -4.35 4.92
CA LEU A 123 7.84 -5.50 4.23
C LEU A 123 6.91 -6.72 4.10
N GLY A 124 5.66 -6.59 4.54
CA GLY A 124 4.66 -7.64 4.49
C GLY A 124 4.02 -7.83 3.10
N PRO A 125 3.20 -8.86 2.93
CA PRO A 125 2.36 -9.02 1.76
C PRO A 125 1.25 -7.95 1.71
N ASP A 126 0.49 -7.93 0.61
CA ASP A 126 -0.70 -7.10 0.43
C ASP A 126 -0.46 -5.57 0.36
N LEU A 127 0.80 -5.12 0.20
CA LEU A 127 1.14 -3.70 -0.01
C LEU A 127 1.19 -3.30 -1.49
N ASP A 128 1.07 -4.24 -2.41
CA ASP A 128 1.16 -3.97 -3.84
C ASP A 128 -0.12 -3.37 -4.41
N ARG A 129 0.03 -2.30 -5.17
CA ARG A 129 -1.05 -1.64 -5.91
C ARG A 129 -0.61 -1.41 -7.35
N GLY A 130 -1.21 -2.13 -8.29
CA GLY A 130 -0.86 -2.03 -9.72
C GLY A 130 -1.00 -0.62 -10.30
N ALA A 131 -1.85 0.22 -9.71
CA ALA A 131 -2.02 1.62 -10.13
C ALA A 131 -0.95 2.58 -9.56
N ALA A 132 -0.12 2.15 -8.60
CA ALA A 132 0.82 3.04 -7.91
C ALA A 132 1.83 3.73 -8.86
N PRO A 133 2.46 3.03 -9.83
CA PRO A 133 3.37 3.67 -10.78
C PRO A 133 2.70 4.76 -11.63
N GLU A 134 1.47 4.50 -12.08
CA GLU A 134 0.71 5.47 -12.86
C GLU A 134 0.34 6.70 -12.04
N VAL A 135 -0.12 6.51 -10.81
CA VAL A 135 -0.46 7.61 -9.90
C VAL A 135 0.76 8.48 -9.64
N ARG A 136 1.92 7.88 -9.32
CA ARG A 136 3.19 8.61 -9.10
C ARG A 136 3.59 9.43 -10.32
N ARG A 137 3.53 8.84 -11.51
CA ARG A 137 3.85 9.54 -12.76
C ARG A 137 2.92 10.72 -13.00
N ARG A 138 1.62 10.56 -12.77
CA ARG A 138 0.64 11.64 -12.91
C ARG A 138 0.90 12.77 -11.92
N VAL A 139 1.19 12.46 -10.66
CA VAL A 139 1.58 13.46 -9.64
C VAL A 139 2.79 14.24 -10.10
N LEU A 140 3.86 13.55 -10.52
CA LEU A 140 5.08 14.21 -11.00
C LEU A 140 4.83 15.06 -12.24
N THR A 141 4.01 14.59 -13.18
CA THR A 141 3.63 15.37 -14.37
C THR A 141 2.87 16.64 -13.99
N LEU A 142 1.92 16.56 -13.06
CA LEU A 142 1.21 17.75 -12.58
C LEU A 142 2.15 18.73 -11.88
N GLN A 143 3.04 18.23 -11.02
CA GLN A 143 4.03 19.09 -10.33
C GLN A 143 4.98 19.77 -11.34
N ALA A 144 5.36 19.08 -12.41
CA ALA A 144 6.22 19.63 -13.45
C ALA A 144 5.57 20.77 -14.25
N THR A 145 4.24 20.93 -14.21
CA THR A 145 3.53 22.07 -14.83
C THR A 145 3.52 23.33 -13.97
N LEU A 146 3.94 23.21 -12.69
CA LEU A 146 3.96 24.34 -11.79
C LEU A 146 5.19 25.24 -12.01
N PRO A 147 5.10 26.55 -11.75
CA PRO A 147 6.27 27.42 -11.80
C PRO A 147 7.40 26.93 -10.89
N PRO A 148 8.68 27.19 -11.22
CA PRO A 148 9.81 26.84 -10.39
C PRO A 148 9.65 27.37 -8.95
N GLY A 149 9.87 26.51 -7.95
CA GLY A 149 9.76 26.85 -6.52
C GLY A 149 8.35 26.77 -5.95
N VAL A 150 7.34 26.50 -6.76
CA VAL A 150 5.96 26.28 -6.32
C VAL A 150 5.72 24.78 -6.09
N ALA A 151 5.13 24.43 -4.95
CA ALA A 151 4.63 23.10 -4.67
C ALA A 151 3.10 23.15 -4.54
N ALA A 152 2.41 22.20 -5.13
CA ALA A 152 0.98 22.06 -4.92
C ALA A 152 0.71 21.43 -3.55
N ASP A 153 -0.32 21.91 -2.90
CA ASP A 153 -0.87 21.26 -1.72
C ASP A 153 -1.39 19.86 -2.04
N PRO A 154 -1.15 18.86 -1.17
CA PRO A 154 -1.57 17.47 -1.40
C PRO A 154 -3.06 17.29 -1.68
N GLU A 155 -3.93 18.04 -1.01
CA GLU A 155 -5.38 17.96 -1.21
C GLU A 155 -5.77 18.44 -2.61
N THR A 156 -5.18 19.55 -3.05
CA THR A 156 -5.37 20.10 -4.39
C THR A 156 -4.90 19.10 -5.46
N LEU A 157 -3.75 18.47 -5.28
CA LEU A 157 -3.25 17.41 -6.19
C LEU A 157 -4.21 16.23 -6.24
N LEU A 158 -4.68 15.75 -5.10
CA LEU A 158 -5.63 14.63 -5.04
C LEU A 158 -6.96 14.98 -5.69
N ALA A 159 -7.49 16.19 -5.46
CA ALA A 159 -8.71 16.67 -6.09
C ALA A 159 -8.55 16.71 -7.62
N ARG A 160 -7.42 17.22 -8.11
CA ARG A 160 -7.09 17.26 -9.55
C ARG A 160 -7.01 15.86 -10.15
N LEU A 161 -6.32 14.92 -9.49
CA LEU A 161 -6.20 13.54 -9.95
C LEU A 161 -7.55 12.83 -10.03
N ARG A 162 -8.43 13.06 -9.05
CA ARG A 162 -9.80 12.51 -9.03
C ARG A 162 -10.65 13.09 -10.16
N TRP A 163 -10.52 14.36 -10.44
CA TRP A 163 -11.26 15.03 -11.52
C TRP A 163 -10.81 14.54 -12.90
N GLU A 164 -9.50 14.40 -13.16
CA GLU A 164 -8.96 13.96 -14.45
C GLU A 164 -9.28 12.50 -14.77
N ARG A 165 -9.22 11.62 -13.79
CA ARG A 165 -9.57 10.19 -13.90
C ARG A 165 -10.08 9.69 -12.57
N PRO A 166 -11.38 9.61 -12.37
CA PRO A 166 -11.95 8.91 -11.21
C PRO A 166 -11.39 7.49 -11.18
N LEU A 167 -10.75 7.09 -10.07
CA LEU A 167 -10.32 5.72 -9.87
C LEU A 167 -11.55 4.82 -10.02
N ARG A 168 -11.58 3.96 -11.01
CA ARG A 168 -12.64 2.96 -11.16
C ARG A 168 -12.58 2.05 -9.93
N GLY A 169 -13.56 2.17 -9.03
CA GLY A 169 -13.68 1.23 -7.92
C GLY A 169 -13.96 1.78 -6.53
N THR A 170 -14.37 3.04 -6.36
CA THR A 170 -14.96 3.50 -5.10
C THR A 170 -16.38 4.00 -5.29
N THR A 171 -17.26 3.16 -5.80
CA THR A 171 -18.67 3.25 -5.46
C THR A 171 -18.85 2.58 -4.11
N ALA A 172 -18.36 3.24 -3.05
CA ALA A 172 -18.89 3.03 -1.72
C ALA A 172 -20.36 3.46 -1.77
N GLY A 173 -21.27 2.56 -1.39
CA GLY A 173 -22.69 2.71 -1.46
C GLY A 173 -23.21 4.08 -1.00
N ALA A 174 -23.58 4.91 -1.95
CA ALA A 174 -24.54 5.94 -1.72
C ALA A 174 -25.90 5.24 -1.79
N GLY A 175 -26.46 4.99 -0.62
CA GLY A 175 -27.83 4.51 -0.48
C GLY A 175 -28.76 5.41 -1.28
N ALA A 176 -29.45 4.83 -2.23
CA ALA A 176 -30.55 5.48 -2.89
C ALA A 176 -31.63 5.80 -1.83
N PRO A 177 -32.18 7.03 -1.77
CA PRO A 177 -33.34 7.27 -0.93
C PRO A 177 -34.54 6.54 -1.55
N ASP A 178 -35.12 5.69 -0.72
CA ASP A 178 -36.44 5.09 -0.93
C ASP A 178 -37.46 6.20 -1.20
N GLN A 179 -37.92 6.33 -2.46
CA GLN A 179 -39.07 7.11 -2.79
C GLN A 179 -40.27 6.18 -2.81
N GLY A 180 -40.89 6.00 -1.63
CA GLY A 180 -42.21 5.54 -1.52
C GLY A 180 -43.19 6.55 -2.16
N ALA A 181 -43.81 6.16 -3.22
CA ALA A 181 -45.05 6.78 -3.70
C ALA A 181 -46.09 5.69 -3.94
N GLY A 182 -47.01 5.64 -3.00
CA GLY A 182 -48.21 4.86 -3.17
C GLY A 182 -49.15 5.43 -4.21
N THR A 183 -49.87 4.58 -4.86
CA THR A 183 -51.26 4.83 -5.24
C THR A 183 -52.03 3.51 -5.35
N ALA A 184 -53.11 3.49 -4.61
CA ALA A 184 -54.11 2.45 -4.60
C ALA A 184 -54.96 2.49 -5.88
N THR A 185 -55.48 1.34 -6.29
CA THR A 185 -56.88 1.10 -6.75
C THR A 185 -56.94 -0.32 -7.32
N GLY A 186 -57.60 -1.27 -6.73
CA GLY A 186 -58.96 -1.57 -6.90
C GLY A 186 -59.18 -2.77 -7.84
N GLY A 187 -59.79 -3.86 -7.35
CA GLY A 187 -60.49 -4.76 -8.28
C GLY A 187 -60.42 -6.27 -7.96
N ARG A 188 -61.29 -6.73 -7.10
CA ARG A 188 -62.18 -7.92 -7.14
C ARG A 188 -61.73 -9.16 -7.93
N GLY A 189 -61.92 -10.32 -7.28
CA GLY A 189 -62.26 -11.59 -7.92
C GLY A 189 -61.67 -12.82 -7.27
N GLY A 190 -62.35 -13.48 -6.35
CA GLY A 190 -62.08 -14.88 -5.97
C GLY A 190 -62.80 -15.83 -6.91
N PRO A 191 -63.04 -17.12 -6.60
CA PRO A 191 -62.44 -17.97 -5.58
C PRO A 191 -62.07 -19.38 -6.09
N SER A 192 -61.64 -20.26 -5.19
CA SER A 192 -61.80 -21.74 -5.14
C SER A 192 -60.83 -22.63 -5.95
N GLY A 193 -60.34 -23.63 -5.24
CA GLY A 193 -59.74 -24.83 -5.83
C GLY A 193 -58.88 -25.63 -4.84
N THR A 194 -59.55 -26.34 -4.01
CA THR A 194 -59.23 -27.58 -3.27
C THR A 194 -58.21 -28.52 -3.92
N GLY A 195 -57.44 -29.21 -3.08
CA GLY A 195 -57.02 -30.59 -3.33
C GLY A 195 -55.63 -30.97 -2.83
N HIS A 196 -55.59 -31.66 -1.71
CA HIS A 196 -54.99 -32.98 -1.39
C HIS A 196 -53.58 -33.21 -1.94
N GLY A 197 -52.60 -33.69 -1.24
CA GLY A 197 -52.52 -34.69 -0.20
C GLY A 197 -51.28 -35.53 -0.41
N GLY A 198 -50.69 -36.09 0.65
CA GLY A 198 -49.71 -37.18 0.61
C GLY A 198 -48.26 -36.73 0.86
N ALA A 199 -47.65 -36.87 1.95
CA ALA A 199 -47.31 -37.92 2.91
C ALA A 199 -46.25 -38.91 2.42
N TYR A 200 -45.29 -39.12 3.36
CA TYR A 200 -44.28 -40.20 3.48
C TYR A 200 -43.02 -40.06 2.57
N GLY A 201 -41.80 -40.33 3.01
CA GLY A 201 -41.33 -41.09 4.14
C GLY A 201 -39.81 -41.07 4.22
N THR A 202 -39.34 -41.20 5.38
CA THR A 202 -38.15 -41.87 5.96
C THR A 202 -37.08 -42.46 5.07
N GLY A 203 -35.83 -42.35 5.53
CA GLY A 203 -34.76 -43.32 5.24
C GLY A 203 -33.36 -42.76 5.37
N ALA A 204 -32.77 -42.97 6.46
CA ALA A 204 -31.46 -43.26 6.94
C ALA A 204 -30.44 -43.77 5.89
N GLY A 205 -29.19 -43.41 6.08
CA GLY A 205 -27.99 -43.85 5.45
C GLY A 205 -26.81 -42.95 5.81
#